data_250a8956a5533d20042caad998cd0975
#
_entry.id   250a8956a5533d20042caad998cd0975
#
_cell.length_a   1.000
_cell.length_b   1.000
_cell.length_c   1.000
_cell.angle_alpha   90.00
_cell.angle_beta   90.00
_cell.angle_gamma   90.00
#
_symmetry.space_group_name_H-M   'P 1'
#
loop_
_entity.id
_entity.type
_entity.pdbx_description
1 polymer ?
#
loop_
_entity_poly.entity_id
_entity_poly.type
_entity_poly.pdbx_seq_one_letter_code
_entity_poly.pdbx_strand_id
1 'polypeptide(L)'
;NIVETKTAEVQDFASLICVEVETEKSENLIMGTLFTKVDPRIVKINEFYVDCVPEGYMLVIFNNDVPGIIGQIGTILGKAHINIAGMSFGREAKGGNAITVLNVDCEVSPDVLDEIRRSKNIQEVRLVRL
;
A
#
# COMPACT_ATOMS: atom_id res chain seq x y z
N ASN A 1 4.58 -1.44 -19.87
CA ASN A 1 3.41 -0.73 -20.39
C ASN A 1 2.53 -0.25 -19.22
N ILE A 2 2.00 0.93 -19.35
CA ILE A 2 1.02 1.48 -18.42
C ILE A 2 -0.30 1.56 -19.18
N VAL A 3 -1.33 0.91 -18.63
CA VAL A 3 -2.68 0.96 -19.18
C VAL A 3 -3.57 1.66 -18.16
N GLU A 4 -4.18 2.76 -18.58
CA GLU A 4 -5.15 3.50 -17.76
C GLU A 4 -6.55 3.27 -18.29
N THR A 5 -7.44 2.79 -17.43
CA THR A 5 -8.84 2.58 -17.76
C THR A 5 -9.72 3.38 -16.81
N LYS A 6 -10.62 4.18 -17.38
CA LYS A 6 -11.67 4.88 -16.63
C LYS A 6 -12.99 4.16 -16.84
N THR A 7 -13.67 3.82 -15.78
CA THR A 7 -15.01 3.27 -15.85
C THR A 7 -15.98 4.04 -14.95
N ALA A 8 -17.15 4.33 -15.49
CA ALA A 8 -18.22 5.03 -14.76
C ALA A 8 -19.08 4.09 -13.91
N GLU A 9 -19.03 2.82 -14.19
CA GLU A 9 -19.83 1.80 -13.50
C GLU A 9 -18.92 0.91 -12.69
N VAL A 10 -18.78 1.23 -11.42
CA VAL A 10 -18.17 0.30 -10.51
C VAL A 10 -18.92 0.30 -9.22
N GLN A 11 -19.43 -0.85 -8.91
CA GLN A 11 -19.89 -1.30 -7.63
C GLN A 11 -19.97 -0.18 -6.59
N ASP A 12 -20.10 0.46 -5.91
CA ASP A 12 -20.22 1.43 -4.84
C ASP A 12 -19.40 2.73 -5.00
N PHE A 13 -18.75 2.98 -6.16
CA PHE A 13 -17.94 4.18 -6.38
C PHE A 13 -18.52 5.09 -7.46
N ALA A 14 -18.54 6.40 -7.19
CA ALA A 14 -19.00 7.41 -8.14
C ALA A 14 -18.07 7.56 -9.36
N SER A 15 -16.80 7.29 -9.18
CA SER A 15 -15.79 7.25 -10.24
C SER A 15 -14.67 6.27 -9.88
N LEU A 16 -14.10 5.63 -10.88
CA LEU A 16 -12.97 4.73 -10.69
C LEU A 16 -11.93 4.94 -11.77
N ILE A 17 -10.67 5.01 -11.37
CA ILE A 17 -9.52 4.98 -12.25
C ILE A 17 -8.75 3.71 -11.94
N CYS A 18 -8.50 2.92 -12.97
CA CYS A 18 -7.70 1.71 -12.88
C CYS A 18 -6.42 1.91 -13.68
N VAL A 19 -5.27 1.63 -13.08
CA VAL A 19 -3.96 1.68 -13.73
C VAL A 19 -3.30 0.32 -13.59
N GLU A 20 -2.99 -0.28 -14.73
CA GLU A 20 -2.23 -1.53 -14.83
C GLU A 20 -0.81 -1.22 -15.28
N VAL A 21 0.18 -1.77 -14.60
CA VAL A 21 1.59 -1.65 -14.94
C VAL A 21 2.17 -3.03 -15.16
N GLU A 22 2.51 -3.31 -16.41
CA GLU A 22 3.20 -4.53 -16.80
C GLU A 22 4.69 -4.25 -16.98
N THR A 23 5.50 -5.10 -16.39
CA THR A 23 6.94 -5.17 -16.61
C THR A 23 7.32 -6.60 -16.99
N GLU A 24 8.55 -6.81 -17.43
CA GLU A 24 9.04 -8.18 -17.73
C GLU A 24 9.00 -9.12 -16.50
N LYS A 25 8.88 -8.57 -15.29
CA LYS A 25 8.95 -9.31 -14.02
C LYS A 25 7.67 -9.27 -13.19
N SER A 26 6.77 -8.35 -13.47
CA SER A 26 5.57 -8.19 -12.64
C SER A 26 4.45 -7.47 -13.36
N GLU A 27 3.23 -7.81 -12.95
CA GLU A 27 2.01 -7.07 -13.25
C GLU A 27 1.50 -6.45 -11.95
N ASN A 28 1.16 -5.18 -11.97
CA ASN A 28 0.60 -4.48 -10.83
C ASN A 28 -0.64 -3.69 -11.24
N LEU A 29 -1.67 -3.77 -10.42
CA LEU A 29 -2.92 -3.06 -10.58
C LEU A 29 -3.12 -2.10 -9.43
N ILE A 30 -3.45 -0.85 -9.73
CA ILE A 30 -3.85 0.14 -8.74
C ILE A 30 -5.19 0.74 -9.15
N MET A 31 -6.14 0.74 -8.25
CA MET A 31 -7.43 1.38 -8.44
C MET A 31 -7.59 2.54 -7.47
N GLY A 32 -8.01 3.68 -8.00
CA GLY A 32 -8.31 4.87 -7.23
C GLY A 32 -9.71 5.40 -7.52
N THR A 33 -10.29 6.10 -6.56
CA THR A 33 -11.59 6.76 -6.67
C THR A 33 -11.59 8.09 -5.93
N LEU A 34 -12.63 8.90 -6.16
CA LEU A 34 -12.93 10.07 -5.36
C LEU A 34 -14.11 9.74 -4.43
N PHE A 35 -13.92 9.86 -3.12
CA PHE A 35 -15.02 9.76 -2.14
C PHE A 35 -15.89 11.01 -2.17
N THR A 36 -15.25 12.16 -2.36
CA THR A 36 -15.88 13.44 -2.66
C THR A 36 -15.19 14.04 -3.89
N LYS A 37 -15.61 15.22 -4.34
CA LYS A 37 -14.98 15.91 -5.48
C LYS A 37 -13.48 16.20 -5.31
N VAL A 38 -12.99 16.17 -4.05
CA VAL A 38 -11.63 16.57 -3.68
C VAL A 38 -10.93 15.57 -2.73
N ASP A 39 -11.48 14.39 -2.54
CA ASP A 39 -10.94 13.38 -1.60
C ASP A 39 -10.54 12.11 -2.35
N PRO A 40 -9.34 12.08 -2.97
CA PRO A 40 -8.88 10.90 -3.68
C PRO A 40 -8.49 9.79 -2.71
N ARG A 41 -8.81 8.55 -3.08
CA ARG A 41 -8.44 7.34 -2.33
C ARG A 41 -7.95 6.24 -3.26
N ILE A 42 -6.91 5.54 -2.84
CA ILE A 42 -6.55 4.26 -3.43
C ILE A 42 -7.41 3.20 -2.74
N VAL A 43 -8.16 2.44 -3.52
CA VAL A 43 -9.12 1.44 -3.01
C VAL A 43 -8.76 0.01 -3.35
N LYS A 44 -7.80 -0.19 -4.24
CA LYS A 44 -7.29 -1.52 -4.59
C LYS A 44 -5.85 -1.44 -5.06
N ILE A 45 -5.03 -2.36 -4.59
CA ILE A 45 -3.67 -2.63 -5.07
C ILE A 45 -3.56 -4.13 -5.34
N ASN A 46 -3.32 -4.50 -6.60
CA ASN A 46 -3.39 -5.88 -7.05
C ASN A 46 -4.73 -6.51 -6.66
N GLU A 47 -4.74 -7.65 -6.01
CA GLU A 47 -5.93 -8.33 -5.51
C GLU A 47 -6.44 -7.81 -4.16
N PHE A 48 -5.72 -6.89 -3.52
CA PHE A 48 -6.05 -6.41 -2.18
C PHE A 48 -6.91 -5.16 -2.20
N TYR A 49 -8.02 -5.17 -1.49
CA TYR A 49 -8.78 -3.97 -1.20
C TYR A 49 -8.16 -3.22 -0.04
N VAL A 50 -7.95 -1.93 -0.23
CA VAL A 50 -7.35 -1.00 0.73
C VAL A 50 -8.16 0.28 0.79
N ASP A 51 -7.85 1.16 1.72
CA ASP A 51 -8.38 2.51 1.81
C ASP A 51 -7.25 3.42 2.29
N CYS A 52 -6.57 4.06 1.37
CA CYS A 52 -5.47 4.95 1.71
C CYS A 52 -5.45 6.22 0.88
N VAL A 53 -4.97 7.29 1.51
CA VAL A 53 -4.82 8.60 0.88
C VAL A 53 -3.53 8.62 0.08
N PRO A 54 -3.57 8.91 -1.24
CA PRO A 54 -2.38 8.94 -2.10
C PRO A 54 -1.63 10.27 -1.93
N GLU A 55 -0.91 10.44 -0.83
CA GLU A 55 -0.15 11.65 -0.56
C GLU A 55 1.15 11.39 0.22
N GLY A 56 2.13 12.26 0.04
CA GLY A 56 3.36 12.27 0.81
C GLY A 56 4.21 11.03 0.60
N TYR A 57 4.70 10.48 1.69
CA TYR A 57 5.49 9.25 1.71
C TYR A 57 4.62 8.06 2.10
N MET A 58 4.64 7.05 1.25
CA MET A 58 3.85 5.83 1.46
C MET A 58 4.76 4.61 1.45
N LEU A 59 4.61 3.75 2.44
CA LEU A 59 5.20 2.42 2.45
C LEU A 59 4.15 1.39 2.04
N VAL A 60 4.43 0.67 0.98
CA VAL A 60 3.62 -0.45 0.52
C VAL A 60 4.37 -1.74 0.85
N ILE A 61 3.81 -2.53 1.73
CA ILE A 61 4.45 -3.73 2.28
C ILE A 61 3.59 -4.94 1.98
N PHE A 62 4.15 -5.90 1.26
CA PHE A 62 3.52 -7.20 1.05
C PHE A 62 4.06 -8.18 2.09
N ASN A 63 3.17 -8.82 2.81
CA ASN A 63 3.51 -9.67 3.95
C ASN A 63 2.58 -10.87 4.07
N ASN A 64 2.95 -11.82 4.90
CA ASN A 64 2.04 -12.88 5.33
C ASN A 64 1.10 -12.34 6.43
N ASP A 65 -0.16 -12.78 6.40
CA ASP A 65 -1.17 -12.38 7.40
C ASP A 65 -0.98 -13.20 8.68
N VAL A 66 -0.02 -12.79 9.49
CA VAL A 66 0.31 -13.43 10.77
C VAL A 66 0.36 -12.40 11.90
N PRO A 67 0.09 -12.81 13.15
CA PRO A 67 0.19 -11.92 14.30
C PRO A 67 1.58 -11.29 14.44
N GLY A 68 1.63 -10.04 14.88
CA GLY A 68 2.87 -9.35 15.22
C GLY A 68 3.49 -8.51 14.09
N ILE A 69 3.02 -8.62 12.85
CA ILE A 69 3.56 -7.86 11.70
C ILE A 69 3.51 -6.35 11.96
N ILE A 70 2.37 -5.85 12.39
CA ILE A 70 2.18 -4.41 12.63
C ILE A 70 3.05 -3.93 13.79
N GLY A 71 3.13 -4.70 14.86
CA GLY A 71 4.02 -4.39 15.98
C GLY A 71 5.49 -4.32 15.55
N GLN A 72 5.92 -5.23 14.70
CA GLN A 72 7.27 -5.29 14.17
C GLN A 72 7.58 -4.05 13.30
N ILE A 73 6.75 -3.75 12.32
CA ILE A 73 6.90 -2.59 11.45
C ILE A 73 6.86 -1.29 12.27
N GLY A 74 5.88 -1.15 13.16
CA GLY A 74 5.74 0.01 14.02
C GLY A 74 6.95 0.22 14.95
N THR A 75 7.54 -0.85 15.46
CA THR A 75 8.75 -0.78 16.28
C THR A 75 9.96 -0.30 15.48
N ILE A 76 10.15 -0.79 14.26
CA ILE A 76 11.25 -0.38 13.38
C ILE A 76 11.11 1.12 13.05
N LEU A 77 9.93 1.55 12.61
CA LEU A 77 9.67 2.96 12.29
C LEU A 77 9.81 3.86 13.52
N GLY A 78 9.31 3.43 14.68
CA GLY A 78 9.41 4.18 15.93
C GLY A 78 10.87 4.38 16.39
N LYS A 79 11.72 3.35 16.28
CA LYS A 79 13.17 3.46 16.55
C LYS A 79 13.87 4.44 15.62
N ALA A 80 13.39 4.56 14.38
CA ALA A 80 13.90 5.51 13.40
C ALA A 80 13.27 6.91 13.52
N HIS A 81 12.44 7.14 14.54
CA HIS A 81 11.70 8.39 14.77
C HIS A 81 10.77 8.78 13.61
N ILE A 82 10.22 7.80 12.93
CA ILE A 82 9.27 7.98 11.83
C ILE A 82 7.86 7.75 12.36
N ASN A 83 7.01 8.77 12.28
CA ASN A 83 5.62 8.68 12.68
C ASN A 83 4.74 8.16 11.55
N ILE A 84 3.75 7.35 11.92
CA ILE A 84 2.73 6.81 11.01
C ILE A 84 1.52 7.73 11.07
N ALA A 85 1.17 8.34 9.94
CA ALA A 85 0.03 9.23 9.80
C ALA A 85 -1.26 8.50 9.41
N GLY A 86 -1.13 7.43 8.66
CA GLY A 86 -2.26 6.62 8.22
C GLY A 86 -1.85 5.17 7.96
N MET A 87 -2.82 4.28 8.05
CA MET A 87 -2.57 2.86 7.90
C MET A 87 -3.80 2.15 7.31
N SER A 88 -3.56 1.28 6.35
CA SER A 88 -4.57 0.44 5.74
C SER A 88 -4.06 -0.98 5.54
N PHE A 89 -4.95 -1.95 5.65
CA PHE A 89 -4.67 -3.37 5.45
C PHE A 89 -5.61 -3.98 4.45
N GLY A 90 -5.07 -4.87 3.63
CA GLY A 90 -5.85 -5.78 2.83
C GLY A 90 -5.32 -7.21 2.98
N ARG A 91 -6.19 -8.20 2.88
CA ARG A 91 -5.80 -9.62 2.86
C ARG A 91 -6.69 -10.41 1.92
N GLU A 92 -6.13 -11.46 1.31
CA GLU A 92 -6.89 -12.39 0.49
C GLU A 92 -7.76 -13.30 1.36
N ALA A 93 -7.11 -13.91 2.35
CA ALA A 93 -7.73 -14.84 3.29
C ALA A 93 -6.94 -14.84 4.59
N LYS A 94 -7.57 -15.29 5.66
CA LYS A 94 -6.93 -15.45 6.96
C LYS A 94 -5.71 -16.36 6.85
N GLY A 95 -4.55 -15.87 7.27
CA GLY A 95 -3.28 -16.59 7.24
C GLY A 95 -2.59 -16.65 5.87
N GLY A 96 -3.18 -16.02 4.85
CA GLY A 96 -2.61 -15.95 3.49
C GLY A 96 -1.75 -14.73 3.26
N ASN A 97 -1.75 -14.26 2.01
CA ASN A 97 -1.06 -13.03 1.64
C ASN A 97 -1.83 -11.79 2.09
N ALA A 98 -1.11 -10.76 2.45
CA ALA A 98 -1.66 -9.48 2.89
C ALA A 98 -0.83 -8.30 2.38
N ILE A 99 -1.43 -7.13 2.42
CA ILE A 99 -0.78 -5.85 2.14
C ILE A 99 -0.98 -4.92 3.34
N THR A 100 0.09 -4.22 3.67
CA THR A 100 0.07 -3.13 4.64
C THR A 100 0.50 -1.85 3.94
N VAL A 101 -0.33 -0.83 3.96
CA VAL A 101 0.00 0.49 3.39
C VAL A 101 0.06 1.50 4.51
N LEU A 102 1.18 2.18 4.64
CA LEU A 102 1.41 3.22 5.64
C LEU A 102 1.68 4.56 4.97
N ASN A 103 0.98 5.60 5.41
CA ASN A 103 1.41 6.97 5.18
C ASN A 103 2.32 7.37 6.33
N VAL A 104 3.50 7.90 6.03
CA VAL A 104 4.48 8.32 7.03
C VAL A 104 4.85 9.79 6.85
N ASP A 105 5.28 10.44 7.93
CA ASP A 105 5.48 11.89 7.96
C ASP A 105 6.78 12.36 7.27
N CYS A 106 7.70 11.44 7.02
CA CYS A 106 8.98 11.76 6.39
C CYS A 106 9.52 10.61 5.55
N GLU A 107 10.56 10.90 4.79
CA GLU A 107 11.26 9.90 3.99
C GLU A 107 11.84 8.78 4.87
N VAL A 108 11.71 7.56 4.40
CA VAL A 108 12.27 6.38 5.06
C VAL A 108 13.62 6.06 4.43
N SER A 109 14.67 6.03 5.23
CA SER A 109 16.02 5.76 4.75
C SER A 109 16.16 4.33 4.19
N PRO A 110 17.12 4.10 3.27
CA PRO A 110 17.40 2.75 2.77
C PRO A 110 17.70 1.74 3.86
N ASP A 111 18.39 2.12 4.93
CA ASP A 111 18.70 1.22 6.06
C ASP A 111 17.44 0.75 6.78
N VAL A 112 16.49 1.65 7.00
CA VAL A 112 15.20 1.32 7.62
C VAL A 112 14.36 0.43 6.70
N LEU A 113 14.34 0.73 5.40
CA LEU A 113 13.67 -0.13 4.42
C LEU A 113 14.26 -1.54 4.41
N ASP A 114 15.57 -1.66 4.47
CA ASP A 114 16.26 -2.95 4.50
C ASP A 114 15.99 -3.71 5.81
N GLU A 115 15.89 -3.02 6.93
CA GLU A 115 15.50 -3.62 8.21
C GLU A 115 14.09 -4.21 8.14
N ILE A 116 13.14 -3.50 7.53
CA ILE A 116 11.79 -4.00 7.32
C ILE A 116 11.82 -5.22 6.38
N ARG A 117 12.55 -5.14 5.25
CA ARG A 117 12.65 -6.25 4.28
C ARG A 117 13.22 -7.52 4.88
N ARG A 118 14.17 -7.42 5.80
CA ARG A 118 14.78 -8.58 6.48
C ARG A 118 13.91 -9.17 7.57
N SER A 119 12.84 -8.51 7.91
CA SER A 119 11.91 -8.98 8.93
C SER A 119 11.16 -10.23 8.48
N LYS A 120 10.94 -11.15 9.41
CA LYS A 120 10.21 -12.39 9.13
C LYS A 120 8.79 -12.07 8.63
N ASN A 121 8.33 -12.85 7.65
CA ASN A 121 7.00 -12.73 7.03
C ASN A 121 6.79 -11.46 6.19
N ILE A 122 7.82 -10.69 5.91
CA ILE A 122 7.79 -9.59 4.93
C ILE A 122 8.30 -10.11 3.60
N GLN A 123 7.50 -9.94 2.55
CA GLN A 123 7.82 -10.39 1.19
C GLN A 123 8.46 -9.27 0.36
N GLU A 124 7.89 -8.07 0.42
CA GLU A 124 8.34 -6.92 -0.35
C GLU A 124 8.01 -5.62 0.37
N VAL A 125 8.87 -4.62 0.22
CA VAL A 125 8.66 -3.26 0.74
C VAL A 125 8.99 -2.27 -0.36
N ARG A 126 8.09 -1.34 -0.63
CA ARG A 126 8.28 -0.23 -1.56
C ARG A 126 7.99 1.09 -0.88
N LEU A 127 8.88 2.06 -1.08
CA LEU A 127 8.65 3.45 -0.71
C LEU A 127 8.15 4.20 -1.95
N VAL A 128 7.02 4.87 -1.80
CA VAL A 128 6.44 5.72 -2.83
C VAL A 128 6.39 7.15 -2.30
N ARG A 129 6.80 8.09 -3.12
CA ARG A 129 6.67 9.53 -2.86
C ARG A 129 5.75 10.16 -3.89
N LEU A 130 4.72 10.83 -3.41
CA LEU A 130 3.75 11.53 -4.24
C LEU A 130 3.83 13.04 -4.08
#